data_bf1f264c13bbebb187f3b031aca83bab
#
_entry.id   bf1f264c13bbebb187f3b031aca83bab
#
_cell.length_a   1.000
_cell.length_b   1.000
_cell.length_c   1.000
_cell.angle_alpha   90.00
_cell.angle_beta   90.00
_cell.angle_gamma   90.00
#
_symmetry.space_group_name_H-M   'P 1'
#
loop_
_entity.id
_entity.type
_entity.pdbx_description
1 polymer ?
#
loop_
_entity_poly.entity_id
_entity_poly.type
_entity_poly.pdbx_seq_one_letter_code
_entity_poly.pdbx_strand_id
1 'polypeptide(L)'
;MKWVFLATLLAGASDAAEPSTLTPPPAPVAAPAPASLPEALALEAAGDDAGALAAVEALVRSRPTWELPRLEAARLLLKTGGALEQAEAHLDAVASVAPKNRRAWYLRGLLWEERGDRLQAIRAYEQAVQYRSSYEDARFRLGGLWASQGDWLKSELHYRYLARAKPEWVQVRLQLAEVLEKQERVVDAENELLAARSLQPASPLVLRRLADFYTRTGRPQLAEKVRKSMEPQQKRRMRDLKPSRR
;
A
#
# COMPACT_ATOMS: atom_id res chain seq x y z
N MET A 1 -34.78 53.46 51.84
CA MET A 1 -36.23 53.49 51.73
C MET A 1 -36.67 52.08 51.33
N LYS A 2 -37.04 51.23 52.33
CA LYS A 2 -38.36 50.89 52.81
C LYS A 2 -39.34 50.54 51.65
N TRP A 3 -39.74 49.30 51.57
CA TRP A 3 -41.03 48.66 51.78
C TRP A 3 -40.86 47.16 51.47
N VAL A 4 -40.95 46.15 52.26
CA VAL A 4 -41.87 45.56 53.21
C VAL A 4 -43.22 45.03 52.57
N PHE A 5 -43.34 43.68 52.67
CA PHE A 5 -44.50 42.79 52.78
C PHE A 5 -45.55 42.64 51.70
N LEU A 6 -45.80 41.44 51.26
CA LEU A 6 -46.91 40.64 51.70
C LEU A 6 -46.80 39.16 51.38
N ALA A 7 -46.96 38.32 52.38
CA ALA A 7 -47.17 36.91 52.33
C ALA A 7 -48.60 36.57 51.95
N THR A 8 -48.87 35.60 51.11
CA THR A 8 -50.16 34.89 51.15
C THR A 8 -49.90 33.40 51.01
N LEU A 9 -50.25 32.70 52.05
CA LEU A 9 -50.37 31.25 52.17
C LEU A 9 -51.53 30.77 51.32
N LEU A 10 -51.31 29.70 50.54
CA LEU A 10 -52.35 28.72 50.17
C LEU A 10 -51.70 27.33 50.09
N ALA A 11 -52.14 26.53 51.05
CA ALA A 11 -51.83 25.09 51.11
C ALA A 11 -52.66 24.36 50.03
N GLY A 12 -52.09 23.34 49.43
CA GLY A 12 -52.86 22.43 48.60
C GLY A 12 -52.00 21.33 47.99
N ALA A 13 -52.16 20.16 48.59
CA ALA A 13 -51.98 18.81 47.92
C ALA A 13 -50.57 18.34 47.57
N SER A 14 -50.07 17.49 48.40
CA SER A 14 -49.16 16.40 48.21
C SER A 14 -49.51 15.62 46.96
N ASP A 15 -48.55 15.56 46.04
CA ASP A 15 -48.41 14.39 45.14
C ASP A 15 -46.91 14.06 45.08
N ALA A 16 -46.56 13.02 45.79
CA ALA A 16 -45.20 12.51 45.84
C ALA A 16 -44.94 11.72 44.54
N ALA A 17 -44.38 12.41 43.56
CA ALA A 17 -43.76 11.74 42.43
C ALA A 17 -42.39 11.21 42.90
N GLU A 18 -42.28 9.89 43.01
CA GLU A 18 -41.01 9.18 43.23
C GLU A 18 -39.98 9.61 42.20
N PRO A 19 -38.70 9.85 42.53
CA PRO A 19 -37.67 10.09 41.56
C PRO A 19 -37.44 8.79 40.77
N SER A 20 -37.85 8.77 39.51
CA SER A 20 -37.47 7.74 38.54
C SER A 20 -35.94 7.67 38.49
N THR A 21 -35.39 6.69 39.16
CA THR A 21 -33.97 6.33 39.00
C THR A 21 -33.76 5.77 37.61
N LEU A 22 -33.62 6.65 36.62
CA LEU A 22 -33.05 6.29 35.31
C LEU A 22 -31.60 5.90 35.58
N THR A 23 -31.38 4.62 35.79
CA THR A 23 -30.03 4.04 35.68
C THR A 23 -29.49 4.40 34.27
N PRO A 24 -28.35 5.10 34.20
CA PRO A 24 -27.75 5.36 32.90
C PRO A 24 -27.53 4.02 32.18
N PRO A 25 -27.74 3.94 30.84
CA PRO A 25 -27.47 2.73 30.11
C PRO A 25 -26.03 2.29 30.41
N PRO A 26 -25.77 0.98 30.54
CA PRO A 26 -24.42 0.50 30.78
C PRO A 26 -23.55 1.01 29.64
N ALA A 27 -22.40 1.60 29.99
CA ALA A 27 -21.42 2.01 29.04
C ALA A 27 -21.11 0.82 28.11
N PRO A 28 -20.98 1.03 26.79
CA PRO A 28 -20.67 -0.06 25.88
C PRO A 28 -19.42 -0.79 26.41
N VAL A 29 -19.58 -2.06 26.72
CA VAL A 29 -18.49 -2.93 27.16
C VAL A 29 -17.49 -2.90 26.02
N ALA A 30 -16.38 -2.19 26.20
CA ALA A 30 -15.29 -2.19 25.23
C ALA A 30 -14.88 -3.66 25.03
N ALA A 31 -14.90 -4.12 23.79
CA ALA A 31 -14.41 -5.45 23.46
C ALA A 31 -13.01 -5.62 24.09
N PRO A 32 -12.72 -6.76 24.71
CA PRO A 32 -11.43 -6.96 25.36
C PRO A 32 -10.33 -6.67 24.34
N ALA A 33 -9.41 -5.78 24.72
CA ALA A 33 -8.27 -5.46 23.86
C ALA A 33 -7.49 -6.75 23.58
N PRO A 34 -7.10 -7.03 22.32
CA PRO A 34 -6.37 -8.23 21.98
C PRO A 34 -5.09 -8.32 22.82
N ALA A 35 -4.84 -9.49 23.36
CA ALA A 35 -3.71 -9.72 24.24
C ALA A 35 -2.36 -9.67 23.51
N SER A 36 -2.36 -9.75 22.15
CA SER A 36 -1.16 -9.87 21.36
C SER A 36 -1.29 -9.22 19.97
N LEU A 37 -0.15 -8.83 19.38
CA LEU A 37 -0.10 -8.33 18.01
C LEU A 37 -0.56 -9.36 16.96
N PRO A 38 -0.24 -10.66 17.07
CA PRO A 38 -0.78 -11.67 16.14
C PRO A 38 -2.30 -11.74 16.09
N GLU A 39 -2.98 -11.60 17.25
CA GLU A 39 -4.44 -11.58 17.31
C GLU A 39 -5.02 -10.34 16.62
N ALA A 40 -4.38 -9.18 16.78
CA ALA A 40 -4.76 -7.97 16.07
C ALA A 40 -4.60 -8.14 14.54
N LEU A 41 -3.51 -8.76 14.07
CA LEU A 41 -3.27 -9.02 12.65
C LEU A 41 -4.19 -10.12 12.08
N ALA A 42 -4.69 -11.05 12.92
CA ALA A 42 -5.68 -12.03 12.49
C ALA A 42 -7.01 -11.38 12.10
N LEU A 43 -7.40 -10.27 12.74
CA LEU A 43 -8.57 -9.47 12.34
C LEU A 43 -8.39 -8.89 10.94
N GLU A 44 -7.20 -8.38 10.62
CA GLU A 44 -6.89 -7.89 9.25
C GLU A 44 -6.99 -9.04 8.24
N ALA A 45 -6.44 -10.21 8.55
CA ALA A 45 -6.51 -11.37 7.67
C ALA A 45 -7.96 -11.85 7.43
N ALA A 46 -8.85 -11.61 8.39
CA ALA A 46 -10.29 -11.86 8.26
C ALA A 46 -11.04 -10.74 7.50
N GLY A 47 -10.34 -9.67 7.08
CA GLY A 47 -10.92 -8.53 6.37
C GLY A 47 -11.46 -7.41 7.29
N ASP A 48 -11.28 -7.54 8.60
CA ASP A 48 -11.65 -6.51 9.57
C ASP A 48 -10.48 -5.55 9.84
N ASP A 49 -10.21 -4.67 8.88
CA ASP A 49 -9.16 -3.66 9.00
C ASP A 49 -9.43 -2.67 10.14
N ALA A 50 -10.68 -2.35 10.41
CA ALA A 50 -11.06 -1.42 11.48
C ALA A 50 -10.84 -2.06 12.87
N GLY A 51 -11.26 -3.31 13.06
CA GLY A 51 -11.00 -4.08 14.26
C GLY A 51 -9.49 -4.28 14.48
N ALA A 52 -8.74 -4.58 13.43
CA ALA A 52 -7.29 -4.71 13.49
C ALA A 52 -6.63 -3.41 13.96
N LEU A 53 -7.02 -2.26 13.40
CA LEU A 53 -6.49 -0.95 13.79
C LEU A 53 -6.82 -0.65 15.27
N ALA A 54 -8.08 -0.81 15.68
CA ALA A 54 -8.50 -0.57 17.06
C ALA A 54 -7.72 -1.44 18.06
N ALA A 55 -7.47 -2.69 17.69
CA ALA A 55 -6.70 -3.64 18.46
C ALA A 55 -5.22 -3.25 18.58
N VAL A 56 -4.59 -2.86 17.47
CA VAL A 56 -3.21 -2.37 17.46
C VAL A 56 -3.06 -1.09 18.26
N GLU A 57 -4.02 -0.16 18.18
CA GLU A 57 -4.06 1.06 18.99
C GLU A 57 -4.16 0.78 20.49
N ALA A 58 -4.91 -0.24 20.89
CA ALA A 58 -4.97 -0.68 22.29
C ALA A 58 -3.59 -1.19 22.76
N LEU A 59 -2.86 -1.92 21.90
CA LEU A 59 -1.49 -2.33 22.21
C LEU A 59 -0.52 -1.14 22.32
N VAL A 60 -0.66 -0.13 21.47
CA VAL A 60 0.13 1.11 21.56
C VAL A 60 -0.13 1.83 22.87
N ARG A 61 -1.40 1.91 23.33
CA ARG A 61 -1.73 2.52 24.62
C ARG A 61 -1.15 1.74 25.81
N SER A 62 -1.16 0.40 25.74
CA SER A 62 -0.65 -0.44 26.83
C SER A 62 0.89 -0.46 26.90
N ARG A 63 1.57 -0.28 25.76
CA ARG A 63 3.04 -0.31 25.63
C ARG A 63 3.53 0.80 24.70
N PRO A 64 3.57 2.06 25.17
CA PRO A 64 3.85 3.22 24.30
C PRO A 64 5.21 3.22 23.62
N THR A 65 6.20 2.55 24.17
CA THR A 65 7.56 2.46 23.59
C THR A 65 7.77 1.28 22.63
N TRP A 66 6.75 0.43 22.49
CA TRP A 66 6.86 -0.73 21.62
C TRP A 66 6.67 -0.32 20.14
N GLU A 67 7.72 -0.44 19.34
CA GLU A 67 7.76 0.03 17.95
C GLU A 67 6.81 -0.73 17.02
N LEU A 68 6.72 -2.06 17.18
CA LEU A 68 5.97 -2.90 16.22
C LEU A 68 4.49 -2.53 16.12
N PRO A 69 3.70 -2.36 17.19
CA PRO A 69 2.32 -1.91 17.08
C PRO A 69 2.20 -0.54 16.42
N ARG A 70 3.11 0.41 16.69
CA ARG A 70 3.09 1.72 16.05
C ARG A 70 3.33 1.63 14.53
N LEU A 71 4.25 0.76 14.10
CA LEU A 71 4.48 0.51 12.67
C LEU A 71 3.28 -0.16 12.00
N GLU A 72 2.60 -1.08 12.70
CA GLU A 72 1.38 -1.70 12.19
C GLU A 72 0.20 -0.72 12.15
N ALA A 73 0.03 0.13 13.16
CA ALA A 73 -0.98 1.19 13.14
C ALA A 73 -0.77 2.13 11.95
N ALA A 74 0.45 2.62 11.75
CA ALA A 74 0.78 3.45 10.60
C ALA A 74 0.52 2.74 9.26
N ARG A 75 0.87 1.45 9.15
CA ARG A 75 0.62 0.65 7.95
C ARG A 75 -0.87 0.47 7.66
N LEU A 76 -1.66 0.15 8.68
CA LEU A 76 -3.12 -0.01 8.55
C LEU A 76 -3.80 1.30 8.17
N LEU A 77 -3.41 2.42 8.79
CA LEU A 77 -3.91 3.75 8.45
C LEU A 77 -3.62 4.10 6.98
N LEU A 78 -2.40 3.82 6.49
CA LEU A 78 -2.04 4.03 5.08
C LEU A 78 -2.81 3.08 4.14
N LYS A 79 -3.00 1.82 4.53
CA LYS A 79 -3.75 0.82 3.74
C LYS A 79 -5.22 1.23 3.55
N THR A 80 -5.84 1.77 4.59
CA THR A 80 -7.28 2.10 4.58
C THR A 80 -7.58 3.50 4.07
N GLY A 81 -6.56 4.27 3.68
CA GLY A 81 -6.71 5.69 3.33
C GLY A 81 -7.16 6.54 4.51
N GLY A 82 -6.79 6.13 5.74
CA GLY A 82 -7.14 6.78 7.00
C GLY A 82 -6.42 8.10 7.24
N ALA A 83 -6.47 8.59 8.48
CA ALA A 83 -5.88 9.86 8.87
C ALA A 83 -4.35 9.83 8.74
N LEU A 84 -3.81 10.48 7.71
CA LEU A 84 -2.37 10.54 7.44
C LEU A 84 -1.59 11.17 8.60
N GLU A 85 -2.19 12.12 9.31
CA GLU A 85 -1.62 12.76 10.50
C GLU A 85 -1.42 11.77 11.64
N GLN A 86 -2.35 10.82 11.81
CA GLN A 86 -2.20 9.77 12.83
C GLN A 86 -1.09 8.78 12.44
N ALA A 87 -1.02 8.40 11.16
CA ALA A 87 0.06 7.56 10.65
C ALA A 87 1.44 8.24 10.88
N GLU A 88 1.53 9.55 10.61
CA GLU A 88 2.75 10.33 10.86
C GLU A 88 3.13 10.36 12.34
N ALA A 89 2.18 10.60 13.23
CA ALA A 89 2.43 10.62 14.67
C ALA A 89 2.97 9.27 15.18
N HIS A 90 2.49 8.14 14.67
CA HIS A 90 3.06 6.83 14.99
C HIS A 90 4.49 6.69 14.48
N LEU A 91 4.77 7.14 13.24
CA LEU A 91 6.10 7.07 12.66
C LEU A 91 7.09 7.99 13.36
N ASP A 92 6.65 9.16 13.84
CA ASP A 92 7.47 10.08 14.63
C ASP A 92 7.83 9.49 15.98
N ALA A 93 6.86 8.85 16.63
CA ALA A 93 7.10 8.14 17.88
C ALA A 93 8.10 6.97 17.70
N VAL A 94 8.07 6.25 16.57
CA VAL A 94 9.09 5.25 16.27
C VAL A 94 10.44 5.91 16.00
N ALA A 95 10.47 7.00 15.24
CA ALA A 95 11.73 7.69 14.93
C ALA A 95 12.44 8.25 16.15
N SER A 96 11.69 8.65 17.21
CA SER A 96 12.26 9.16 18.45
C SER A 96 13.05 8.10 19.23
N VAL A 97 12.64 6.82 19.15
CA VAL A 97 13.28 5.70 19.88
C VAL A 97 14.20 4.88 18.96
N ALA A 98 13.88 4.80 17.69
CA ALA A 98 14.60 4.00 16.69
C ALA A 98 14.78 4.76 15.35
N PRO A 99 15.62 5.80 15.31
CA PRO A 99 15.77 6.67 14.15
C PRO A 99 16.29 5.96 12.89
N LYS A 100 16.90 4.78 13.05
CA LYS A 100 17.42 3.94 11.95
C LYS A 100 16.49 2.79 11.58
N ASN A 101 15.25 2.82 12.06
CA ASN A 101 14.27 1.79 11.72
C ASN A 101 13.87 1.92 10.25
N ARG A 102 14.39 0.99 9.40
CA ARG A 102 14.17 1.00 7.96
C ARG A 102 12.69 0.89 7.56
N ARG A 103 11.87 0.18 8.38
CA ARG A 103 10.44 0.02 8.12
C ARG A 103 9.68 1.31 8.37
N ALA A 104 10.06 2.08 9.41
CA ALA A 104 9.51 3.41 9.65
C ALA A 104 9.79 4.34 8.47
N TRP A 105 11.02 4.34 7.95
CA TRP A 105 11.39 5.13 6.78
C TRP A 105 10.65 4.71 5.51
N TYR A 106 10.45 3.40 5.31
CA TYR A 106 9.64 2.90 4.20
C TYR A 106 8.18 3.37 4.31
N LEU A 107 7.56 3.24 5.49
CA LEU A 107 6.19 3.71 5.71
C LEU A 107 6.06 5.23 5.58
N ARG A 108 7.09 6.00 5.98
CA ARG A 108 7.15 7.44 5.66
C ARG A 108 7.18 7.70 4.17
N GLY A 109 7.88 6.90 3.41
CA GLY A 109 7.87 7.00 1.95
C GLY A 109 6.45 6.82 1.40
N LEU A 110 5.72 5.80 1.86
CA LEU A 110 4.31 5.61 1.49
C LEU A 110 3.44 6.78 1.92
N LEU A 111 3.61 7.30 3.13
CA LEU A 111 2.89 8.49 3.62
C LEU A 111 3.07 9.70 2.68
N TRP A 112 4.29 9.95 2.24
CA TRP A 112 4.59 11.06 1.34
C TRP A 112 4.07 10.82 -0.09
N GLU A 113 4.01 9.54 -0.55
CA GLU A 113 3.32 9.22 -1.81
C GLU A 113 1.83 9.54 -1.72
N GLU A 114 1.15 9.18 -0.63
CA GLU A 114 -0.27 9.49 -0.40
C GLU A 114 -0.54 11.00 -0.33
N ARG A 115 0.40 11.77 0.21
CA ARG A 115 0.35 13.24 0.20
C ARG A 115 0.71 13.87 -1.16
N GLY A 116 1.19 13.08 -2.11
CA GLY A 116 1.62 13.54 -3.42
C GLY A 116 3.01 14.21 -3.45
N ASP A 117 3.73 14.22 -2.33
CA ASP A 117 5.10 14.78 -2.25
C ASP A 117 6.14 13.72 -2.62
N ARG A 118 6.41 13.63 -3.92
CA ARG A 118 7.37 12.66 -4.48
C ARG A 118 8.80 12.88 -3.98
N LEU A 119 9.20 14.12 -3.72
CA LEU A 119 10.56 14.39 -3.27
C LEU A 119 10.78 13.88 -1.85
N GLN A 120 9.84 14.10 -0.96
CA GLN A 120 9.92 13.56 0.40
C GLN A 120 9.81 12.04 0.40
N ALA A 121 8.96 11.47 -0.46
CA ALA A 121 8.87 10.02 -0.62
C ALA A 121 10.22 9.40 -1.03
N ILE A 122 10.88 9.98 -2.04
CA ILE A 122 12.22 9.53 -2.46
C ILE A 122 13.20 9.60 -1.30
N ARG A 123 13.29 10.73 -0.59
CA ARG A 123 14.19 10.88 0.57
C ARG A 123 13.95 9.82 1.63
N ALA A 124 12.70 9.56 1.95
CA ALA A 124 12.33 8.55 2.95
C ALA A 124 12.71 7.14 2.50
N TYR A 125 12.46 6.75 1.25
CA TYR A 125 12.88 5.45 0.72
C TYR A 125 14.40 5.32 0.61
N GLU A 126 15.13 6.39 0.29
CA GLU A 126 16.60 6.39 0.30
C GLU A 126 17.14 6.11 1.70
N GLN A 127 16.53 6.69 2.75
CA GLN A 127 16.88 6.36 4.13
C GLN A 127 16.60 4.87 4.45
N ALA A 128 15.46 4.33 4.03
CA ALA A 128 15.15 2.93 4.21
C ALA A 128 16.21 2.01 3.56
N VAL A 129 16.66 2.34 2.35
CA VAL A 129 17.72 1.62 1.63
C VAL A 129 19.09 1.84 2.24
N GLN A 130 19.38 3.03 2.78
CA GLN A 130 20.63 3.33 3.48
C GLN A 130 20.80 2.46 4.71
N TYR A 131 19.73 2.26 5.50
CA TYR A 131 19.78 1.41 6.70
C TYR A 131 19.69 -0.08 6.41
N ARG A 132 19.23 -0.46 5.24
CA ARG A 132 19.29 -1.81 4.71
C ARG A 132 19.33 -1.79 3.18
N SER A 133 20.51 -1.99 2.62
CA SER A 133 20.73 -1.95 1.17
C SER A 133 19.88 -2.97 0.37
N SER A 134 19.51 -4.09 1.00
CA SER A 134 18.63 -5.11 0.42
C SER A 134 17.14 -4.88 0.70
N TYR A 135 16.71 -3.66 1.02
CA TYR A 135 15.28 -3.38 1.24
C TYR A 135 14.55 -3.25 -0.11
N GLU A 136 14.03 -4.36 -0.57
CA GLU A 136 13.52 -4.56 -1.93
C GLU A 136 12.32 -3.67 -2.24
N ASP A 137 11.34 -3.59 -1.31
CA ASP A 137 10.14 -2.76 -1.50
C ASP A 137 10.49 -1.28 -1.67
N ALA A 138 11.41 -0.76 -0.86
CA ALA A 138 11.86 0.63 -1.00
C ALA A 138 12.60 0.85 -2.33
N ARG A 139 13.43 -0.11 -2.77
CA ARG A 139 14.09 -0.02 -4.08
C ARG A 139 13.10 -0.06 -5.23
N PHE A 140 12.07 -0.90 -5.14
CA PHE A 140 11.03 -0.96 -6.17
C PHE A 140 10.29 0.37 -6.29
N ARG A 141 9.91 0.98 -5.16
CA ARG A 141 9.29 2.31 -5.10
C ARG A 141 10.20 3.40 -5.66
N LEU A 142 11.49 3.42 -5.26
CA LEU A 142 12.48 4.36 -5.79
C LEU A 142 12.63 4.24 -7.31
N GLY A 143 12.70 3.01 -7.84
CA GLY A 143 12.72 2.79 -9.27
C GLY A 143 11.55 3.46 -9.99
N GLY A 144 10.33 3.28 -9.47
CA GLY A 144 9.12 3.89 -10.03
C GLY A 144 9.10 5.40 -9.92
N LEU A 145 9.47 5.94 -8.76
CA LEU A 145 9.49 7.39 -8.53
C LEU A 145 10.51 8.09 -9.43
N TRP A 146 11.73 7.56 -9.56
CA TRP A 146 12.73 8.11 -10.46
C TRP A 146 12.30 8.02 -11.93
N ALA A 147 11.66 6.89 -12.33
CA ALA A 147 11.07 6.77 -13.68
C ALA A 147 9.99 7.84 -13.94
N SER A 148 9.14 8.12 -12.95
CA SER A 148 8.10 9.15 -13.07
C SER A 148 8.65 10.57 -13.20
N GLN A 149 9.89 10.80 -12.76
CA GLN A 149 10.62 12.05 -12.92
C GLN A 149 11.47 12.12 -14.20
N GLY A 150 11.52 11.02 -14.97
CA GLY A 150 12.36 10.92 -16.17
C GLY A 150 13.85 10.66 -15.87
N ASP A 151 14.22 10.41 -14.62
CA ASP A 151 15.58 10.01 -14.26
C ASP A 151 15.75 8.49 -14.47
N TRP A 152 15.86 8.14 -15.75
CA TRP A 152 15.92 6.74 -16.18
C TRP A 152 17.17 6.02 -15.64
N LEU A 153 18.28 6.74 -15.44
CA LEU A 153 19.52 6.16 -14.93
C LEU A 153 19.38 5.72 -13.47
N LYS A 154 18.80 6.58 -12.62
CA LYS A 154 18.54 6.20 -11.22
C LYS A 154 17.48 5.10 -11.12
N SER A 155 16.43 5.17 -11.93
CA SER A 155 15.43 4.12 -12.00
C SER A 155 16.06 2.76 -12.36
N GLU A 156 16.90 2.73 -13.41
CA GLU A 156 17.62 1.53 -13.83
C GLU A 156 18.48 0.95 -12.70
N LEU A 157 19.19 1.79 -11.95
CA LEU A 157 20.03 1.35 -10.85
C LEU A 157 19.25 0.49 -9.84
N HIS A 158 18.05 0.94 -9.46
CA HIS A 158 17.22 0.24 -8.51
C HIS A 158 16.61 -1.04 -9.10
N TYR A 159 16.03 -0.98 -10.28
CA TYR A 159 15.41 -2.16 -10.91
C TYR A 159 16.46 -3.21 -11.30
N ARG A 160 17.64 -2.82 -11.77
CA ARG A 160 18.73 -3.75 -12.09
C ARG A 160 19.26 -4.46 -10.83
N TYR A 161 19.35 -3.75 -9.71
CA TYR A 161 19.66 -4.37 -8.42
C TYR A 161 18.64 -5.47 -8.08
N LEU A 162 17.35 -5.15 -8.19
CA LEU A 162 16.26 -6.09 -7.88
C LEU A 162 16.22 -7.27 -8.85
N ALA A 163 16.42 -7.04 -10.14
CA ALA A 163 16.45 -8.10 -11.17
C ALA A 163 17.60 -9.10 -10.95
N ARG A 164 18.72 -8.67 -10.34
CA ARG A 164 19.82 -9.54 -9.92
C ARG A 164 19.55 -10.25 -8.61
N ALA A 165 18.97 -9.56 -7.62
CA ALA A 165 18.67 -10.11 -6.30
C ALA A 165 17.53 -11.13 -6.34
N LYS A 166 16.52 -10.89 -7.21
CA LYS A 166 15.33 -11.73 -7.43
C LYS A 166 15.07 -11.92 -8.92
N PRO A 167 15.81 -12.82 -9.57
CA PRO A 167 15.68 -13.05 -11.02
C PRO A 167 14.28 -13.47 -11.47
N GLU A 168 13.50 -14.08 -10.59
CA GLU A 168 12.13 -14.53 -10.80
C GLU A 168 11.07 -13.42 -10.70
N TRP A 169 11.44 -12.21 -10.25
CA TRP A 169 10.47 -11.13 -10.08
C TRP A 169 10.10 -10.47 -11.41
N VAL A 170 9.08 -11.03 -12.05
CA VAL A 170 8.62 -10.63 -13.39
C VAL A 170 8.29 -9.14 -13.47
N GLN A 171 7.63 -8.57 -12.45
CA GLN A 171 7.25 -7.15 -12.47
C GLN A 171 8.48 -6.24 -12.55
N VAL A 172 9.56 -6.57 -11.84
CA VAL A 172 10.83 -5.81 -11.91
C VAL A 172 11.42 -5.85 -13.31
N ARG A 173 11.42 -7.03 -13.98
CA ARG A 173 11.91 -7.15 -15.36
C ARG A 173 11.10 -6.32 -16.35
N LEU A 174 9.77 -6.29 -16.19
CA LEU A 174 8.90 -5.45 -17.01
C LEU A 174 9.19 -3.96 -16.82
N GLN A 175 9.41 -3.51 -15.58
CA GLN A 175 9.77 -2.12 -15.29
C GLN A 175 11.17 -1.78 -15.79
N LEU A 176 12.13 -2.69 -15.62
CA LEU A 176 13.49 -2.49 -16.15
C LEU A 176 13.48 -2.39 -17.68
N ALA A 177 12.72 -3.24 -18.34
CA ALA A 177 12.59 -3.18 -19.81
C ALA A 177 12.01 -1.83 -20.27
N GLU A 178 10.99 -1.32 -19.57
CA GLU A 178 10.39 -0.01 -19.87
C GLU A 178 11.43 1.12 -19.72
N VAL A 179 12.19 1.10 -18.63
CA VAL A 179 13.25 2.09 -18.36
C VAL A 179 14.36 2.02 -19.43
N LEU A 180 14.78 0.82 -19.82
CA LEU A 180 15.79 0.61 -20.86
C LEU A 180 15.29 1.08 -22.24
N GLU A 181 14.00 0.86 -22.56
CA GLU A 181 13.37 1.38 -23.77
C GLU A 181 13.39 2.91 -23.79
N LYS A 182 13.11 3.57 -22.67
CA LYS A 182 13.18 5.03 -22.54
C LYS A 182 14.59 5.59 -22.71
N GLN A 183 15.61 4.76 -22.48
CA GLN A 183 17.02 5.06 -22.76
C GLN A 183 17.46 4.65 -24.17
N GLU A 184 16.54 4.26 -25.04
CA GLU A 184 16.80 3.78 -26.40
C GLU A 184 17.67 2.49 -26.46
N ARG A 185 17.80 1.80 -25.34
CA ARG A 185 18.55 0.54 -25.23
C ARG A 185 17.66 -0.65 -25.58
N VAL A 186 17.27 -0.67 -26.85
CA VAL A 186 16.24 -1.59 -27.38
C VAL A 186 16.61 -3.07 -27.19
N VAL A 187 17.89 -3.43 -27.38
CA VAL A 187 18.35 -4.83 -27.24
C VAL A 187 18.26 -5.28 -25.77
N ASP A 188 18.68 -4.43 -24.83
CA ASP A 188 18.63 -4.75 -23.41
C ASP A 188 17.17 -4.86 -22.93
N ALA A 189 16.31 -3.96 -23.40
CA ALA A 189 14.88 -3.99 -23.10
C ALA A 189 14.21 -5.29 -23.58
N GLU A 190 14.55 -5.72 -24.81
CA GLU A 190 14.07 -6.99 -25.37
C GLU A 190 14.50 -8.19 -24.52
N ASN A 191 15.76 -8.21 -24.10
CA ASN A 191 16.29 -9.29 -23.26
C ASN A 191 15.52 -9.41 -21.94
N GLU A 192 15.19 -8.30 -21.27
CA GLU A 192 14.41 -8.32 -20.04
C GLU A 192 12.95 -8.78 -20.28
N LEU A 193 12.33 -8.38 -21.40
CA LEU A 193 10.99 -8.85 -21.78
C LEU A 193 10.98 -10.34 -22.11
N LEU A 194 11.99 -10.85 -22.78
CA LEU A 194 12.14 -12.28 -23.08
C LEU A 194 12.40 -13.08 -21.80
N ALA A 195 13.21 -12.56 -20.88
CA ALA A 195 13.39 -13.16 -19.57
C ALA A 195 12.08 -13.19 -18.76
N ALA A 196 11.29 -12.11 -18.77
CA ALA A 196 9.96 -12.10 -18.15
C ALA A 196 9.03 -13.15 -18.78
N ARG A 197 9.06 -13.30 -20.11
CA ARG A 197 8.28 -14.32 -20.85
C ARG A 197 8.74 -15.74 -20.51
N SER A 198 10.03 -15.99 -20.33
CA SER A 198 10.53 -17.32 -19.95
C SER A 198 10.02 -17.74 -18.57
N LEU A 199 9.87 -16.79 -17.63
CA LEU A 199 9.33 -17.02 -16.30
C LEU A 199 7.80 -17.23 -16.32
N GLN A 200 7.09 -16.48 -17.17
CA GLN A 200 5.63 -16.54 -17.27
C GLN A 200 5.17 -16.60 -18.74
N PRO A 201 5.32 -17.74 -19.43
CA PRO A 201 5.09 -17.85 -20.88
C PRO A 201 3.66 -17.56 -21.33
N ALA A 202 2.67 -17.81 -20.44
CA ALA A 202 1.24 -17.64 -20.71
C ALA A 202 0.65 -16.37 -20.08
N SER A 203 1.45 -15.53 -19.41
CA SER A 203 0.96 -14.32 -18.76
C SER A 203 0.47 -13.29 -19.79
N PRO A 204 -0.83 -12.91 -19.77
CA PRO A 204 -1.35 -11.92 -20.71
C PRO A 204 -0.65 -10.56 -20.59
N LEU A 205 -0.23 -10.19 -19.39
CA LEU A 205 0.49 -8.94 -19.13
C LEU A 205 1.85 -8.96 -19.84
N VAL A 206 2.64 -10.03 -19.64
CA VAL A 206 3.97 -10.16 -20.23
C VAL A 206 3.89 -10.20 -21.75
N LEU A 207 2.97 -11.01 -22.30
CA LEU A 207 2.79 -11.12 -23.75
C LEU A 207 2.32 -9.81 -24.37
N ARG A 208 1.44 -9.07 -23.72
CA ARG A 208 1.01 -7.73 -24.16
C ARG A 208 2.20 -6.78 -24.20
N ARG A 209 2.95 -6.65 -23.09
CA ARG A 209 4.12 -5.78 -23.03
C ARG A 209 5.14 -6.10 -24.12
N LEU A 210 5.40 -7.38 -24.38
CA LEU A 210 6.31 -7.81 -25.45
C LEU A 210 5.77 -7.47 -26.85
N ALA A 211 4.47 -7.69 -27.12
CA ALA A 211 3.86 -7.35 -28.39
C ALA A 211 3.86 -5.83 -28.63
N ASP A 212 3.56 -5.03 -27.61
CA ASP A 212 3.57 -3.57 -27.71
C ASP A 212 4.99 -3.04 -27.94
N PHE A 213 5.99 -3.62 -27.26
CA PHE A 213 7.39 -3.33 -27.50
C PHE A 213 7.80 -3.59 -28.95
N TYR A 214 7.45 -4.76 -29.52
CA TYR A 214 7.74 -5.06 -30.92
C TYR A 214 7.02 -4.12 -31.89
N THR A 215 5.82 -3.67 -31.56
CA THR A 215 5.11 -2.68 -32.36
C THR A 215 5.83 -1.33 -32.36
N ARG A 216 6.23 -0.82 -31.20
CA ARG A 216 6.95 0.46 -31.06
C ARG A 216 8.34 0.44 -31.71
N THR A 217 9.00 -0.72 -31.71
CA THR A 217 10.34 -0.88 -32.29
C THR A 217 10.32 -1.27 -33.77
N GLY A 218 9.16 -1.14 -34.45
CA GLY A 218 9.05 -1.37 -35.89
C GLY A 218 9.15 -2.84 -36.33
N ARG A 219 8.81 -3.79 -35.44
CA ARG A 219 8.85 -5.24 -35.69
C ARG A 219 7.44 -5.88 -35.66
N PRO A 220 6.50 -5.46 -36.52
CA PRO A 220 5.08 -5.84 -36.43
C PRO A 220 4.84 -7.35 -36.61
N GLN A 221 5.70 -8.05 -37.37
CA GLN A 221 5.58 -9.49 -37.55
C GLN A 221 5.84 -10.26 -36.25
N LEU A 222 6.81 -9.81 -35.43
CA LEU A 222 7.06 -10.39 -34.13
C LEU A 222 5.91 -10.05 -33.14
N ALA A 223 5.39 -8.84 -33.19
CA ALA A 223 4.23 -8.45 -32.40
C ALA A 223 3.03 -9.36 -32.71
N GLU A 224 2.75 -9.60 -34.00
CA GLU A 224 1.64 -10.47 -34.42
C GLU A 224 1.85 -11.93 -33.96
N LYS A 225 3.08 -12.45 -34.06
CA LYS A 225 3.43 -13.78 -33.57
C LYS A 225 3.15 -13.91 -32.05
N VAL A 226 3.50 -12.88 -31.28
CA VAL A 226 3.21 -12.87 -29.84
C VAL A 226 1.71 -12.79 -29.58
N ARG A 227 0.96 -11.91 -30.27
CA ARG A 227 -0.50 -11.78 -30.14
C ARG A 227 -1.21 -13.10 -30.48
N LYS A 228 -0.81 -13.79 -31.54
CA LYS A 228 -1.33 -15.13 -31.86
C LYS A 228 -1.07 -16.14 -30.74
N SER A 229 0.02 -16.00 -30.00
CA SER A 229 0.29 -16.87 -28.85
C SER A 229 -0.67 -16.63 -27.68
N MET A 230 -1.35 -15.50 -27.61
CA MET A 230 -2.35 -15.19 -26.57
C MET A 230 -3.73 -15.77 -26.87
N GLU A 231 -4.00 -16.16 -28.12
CA GLU A 231 -5.30 -16.73 -28.49
C GLU A 231 -5.49 -18.10 -27.85
N PRO A 232 -6.68 -18.40 -27.25
CA PRO A 232 -6.99 -19.71 -26.75
C PRO A 232 -6.84 -20.79 -27.82
N GLN A 233 -6.31 -21.95 -27.49
CA GLN A 233 -6.06 -23.05 -28.46
C GLN A 233 -7.29 -23.44 -29.26
N GLN A 234 -8.49 -23.36 -28.65
CA GLN A 234 -9.75 -23.62 -29.35
C GLN A 234 -10.04 -22.64 -30.47
N LYS A 235 -9.78 -21.33 -30.24
CA LYS A 235 -9.94 -20.31 -31.32
C LYS A 235 -8.93 -20.48 -32.43
N ARG A 236 -7.70 -20.93 -32.13
CA ARG A 236 -6.68 -21.23 -33.14
C ARG A 236 -7.12 -22.36 -34.06
N ARG A 237 -7.56 -23.51 -33.47
CA ARG A 237 -8.05 -24.65 -34.26
C ARG A 237 -9.23 -24.31 -35.16
N MET A 238 -10.18 -23.50 -34.67
CA MET A 238 -11.35 -23.05 -35.45
C MET A 238 -10.97 -22.11 -36.61
N ARG A 239 -9.92 -21.29 -36.48
CA ARG A 239 -9.45 -20.43 -37.54
C ARG A 239 -8.69 -21.20 -38.63
N ASP A 240 -7.86 -22.15 -38.20
CA ASP A 240 -7.05 -22.97 -39.13
C ASP A 240 -7.91 -23.96 -39.93
N LEU A 241 -9.13 -24.26 -39.43
CA LEU A 241 -10.11 -25.11 -40.14
C LEU A 241 -11.02 -24.33 -41.10
N LYS A 242 -10.97 -22.99 -41.13
CA LYS A 242 -11.72 -22.22 -42.10
C LYS A 242 -10.97 -22.26 -43.45
N PRO A 243 -11.55 -22.84 -44.52
CA PRO A 243 -10.93 -22.85 -45.81
C PRO A 243 -10.71 -21.40 -46.27
N SER A 244 -9.51 -21.13 -46.81
CA SER A 244 -9.23 -19.85 -47.46
C SER A 244 -10.25 -19.63 -48.58
N ARG A 245 -11.13 -18.66 -48.42
CA ARG A 245 -11.99 -18.22 -49.53
C ARG A 245 -11.05 -17.68 -50.60
N ARG A 246 -10.91 -18.44 -51.66
CA ARG A 246 -10.36 -17.98 -52.95
C ARG A 246 -11.39 -17.14 -53.67
#